data_3091827974ce1506c5b5d33b46e32e64
#
_entry.id   3091827974ce1506c5b5d33b46e32e64
#
_cell.length_a   1.000
_cell.length_b   1.000
_cell.length_c   1.000
_cell.angle_alpha   90.00
_cell.angle_beta   90.00
_cell.angle_gamma   90.00
#
_symmetry.space_group_name_H-M   'P 1'
#
loop_
_entity.id
_entity.type
_entity.pdbx_description
1 polymer ?
#
loop_
_entity_poly.entity_id
_entity_poly.type
_entity_poly.pdbx_seq_one_letter_code
_entity_poly.pdbx_strand_id
1 'polypeptide(L)'
;MTDSSPIATLHLNDLCQNKPERPGWSITFGATCAEAAAVCLDDQGHPERVALQIDGIQSCAIELQWNAIDDTIRRFNADQEVATEYGAYGIAALIMPRLTNLTIIERSVKGKGFGFDFWLGSINEKDPLFQRKARLEVSGIRKGSESLMQSRVNMKLRQISPSDTVAPGYIAVVEFGTPKARIVEKCRT
;
A
#
# COMPACT_ATOMS: atom_id res chain seq x y z
N MET A 1 25.93 16.32 -14.08
CA MET A 1 24.89 17.11 -13.40
C MET A 1 23.74 16.17 -13.18
N THR A 2 23.61 15.63 -11.97
CA THR A 2 22.47 14.77 -11.59
C THR A 2 21.27 15.68 -11.40
N ASP A 3 20.30 15.56 -12.27
CA ASP A 3 19.00 16.23 -12.16
C ASP A 3 18.31 15.70 -10.90
N SER A 4 18.48 16.42 -9.79
CA SER A 4 17.78 16.13 -8.54
C SER A 4 16.39 16.76 -8.60
N SER A 5 15.49 16.18 -9.40
CA SER A 5 14.07 16.47 -9.25
C SER A 5 13.69 16.26 -7.78
N PRO A 6 12.94 17.18 -7.16
CA PRO A 6 12.57 17.03 -5.76
C PRO A 6 11.82 15.71 -5.57
N ILE A 7 12.31 14.88 -4.65
CA ILE A 7 11.66 13.63 -4.26
C ILE A 7 10.26 13.99 -3.78
N ALA A 8 9.22 13.36 -4.38
CA ALA A 8 7.85 13.57 -3.95
C ALA A 8 7.70 13.15 -2.48
N THR A 9 7.05 13.99 -1.68
CA THR A 9 6.78 13.70 -0.27
C THR A 9 5.34 13.21 -0.10
N LEU A 10 5.16 12.14 0.66
CA LEU A 10 3.87 11.63 1.13
C LEU A 10 3.84 11.64 2.65
N HIS A 11 2.71 12.02 3.21
CA HIS A 11 2.50 11.98 4.65
C HIS A 11 1.45 10.93 5.02
N LEU A 12 1.73 10.05 6.01
CA LEU A 12 0.77 9.03 6.43
C LEU A 12 -0.57 9.65 6.88
N ASN A 13 -0.53 10.84 7.48
CA ASN A 13 -1.76 11.55 7.87
C ASN A 13 -2.64 11.98 6.70
N ASP A 14 -2.16 11.94 5.46
CA ASP A 14 -3.00 12.15 4.29
C ASP A 14 -4.10 11.08 4.18
N LEU A 15 -3.89 9.90 4.78
CA LEU A 15 -4.90 8.83 4.87
C LEU A 15 -6.09 9.20 5.77
N CYS A 16 -5.89 10.16 6.68
CA CYS A 16 -6.91 10.66 7.60
C CYS A 16 -7.76 11.81 7.00
N GLN A 17 -7.59 12.07 5.70
CA GLN A 17 -8.25 13.17 5.01
C GLN A 17 -9.07 12.68 3.83
N ASN A 18 -10.20 13.35 3.59
CA ASN A 18 -10.93 13.12 2.36
C ASN A 18 -10.19 13.80 1.20
N LYS A 19 -9.63 13.02 0.31
CA LYS A 19 -8.84 13.49 -0.84
C LYS A 19 -9.51 13.05 -2.15
N PRO A 20 -9.61 13.95 -3.14
CA PRO A 20 -10.19 13.59 -4.45
C PRO A 20 -9.53 12.39 -5.13
N GLU A 21 -8.24 12.20 -4.91
CA GLU A 21 -7.49 11.04 -5.47
C GLU A 21 -7.74 9.72 -4.72
N ARG A 22 -8.53 9.73 -3.64
CA ARG A 22 -8.90 8.54 -2.85
C ARG A 22 -10.37 8.53 -2.43
N PRO A 23 -11.32 8.64 -3.37
CA PRO A 23 -12.73 8.84 -3.06
C PRO A 23 -13.38 7.64 -2.34
N GLY A 24 -12.84 6.43 -2.51
CA GLY A 24 -13.34 5.20 -1.87
C GLY A 24 -12.64 4.84 -0.55
N TRP A 25 -11.73 5.69 -0.08
CA TRP A 25 -10.95 5.41 1.12
C TRP A 25 -11.63 5.96 2.38
N SER A 26 -11.97 5.09 3.33
CA SER A 26 -12.55 5.50 4.60
C SER A 26 -11.54 6.25 5.47
N ILE A 27 -11.88 7.45 5.92
CA ILE A 27 -11.03 8.30 6.79
C ILE A 27 -10.66 7.56 8.09
N THR A 28 -11.62 6.91 8.74
CA THR A 28 -11.39 6.17 9.99
C THR A 28 -10.47 4.98 9.78
N PHE A 29 -10.69 4.22 8.69
CA PHE A 29 -9.79 3.12 8.34
C PHE A 29 -8.40 3.64 7.94
N GLY A 30 -8.35 4.80 7.29
CA GLY A 30 -7.11 5.50 6.94
C GLY A 30 -6.29 5.89 8.17
N ALA A 31 -6.94 6.40 9.22
CA ALA A 31 -6.27 6.70 10.49
C ALA A 31 -5.65 5.45 11.11
N THR A 32 -6.39 4.34 11.16
CA THR A 32 -5.86 3.06 11.64
C THR A 32 -4.65 2.59 10.83
N CYS A 33 -4.72 2.69 9.50
CA CYS A 33 -3.60 2.32 8.63
C CYS A 33 -2.38 3.24 8.79
N ALA A 34 -2.61 4.55 9.01
CA ALA A 34 -1.54 5.52 9.23
C ALA A 34 -0.78 5.25 10.53
N GLU A 35 -1.50 5.01 11.64
CA GLU A 35 -0.91 4.64 12.92
C GLU A 35 -0.13 3.31 12.82
N ALA A 36 -0.72 2.31 12.20
CA ALA A 36 -0.09 1.01 12.01
C ALA A 36 1.21 1.11 11.19
N ALA A 37 1.22 1.89 10.10
CA ALA A 37 2.42 2.12 9.31
C ALA A 37 3.50 2.86 10.10
N ALA A 38 3.11 3.90 10.84
CA ALA A 38 4.03 4.67 11.70
C ALA A 38 4.68 3.76 12.76
N VAL A 39 3.88 2.91 13.44
CA VAL A 39 4.39 1.93 14.42
C VAL A 39 5.35 0.94 13.75
N CYS A 40 5.01 0.43 12.55
CA CYS A 40 5.89 -0.49 11.83
C CYS A 40 7.25 0.13 11.51
N LEU A 41 7.28 1.38 11.07
CA LEU A 41 8.50 2.10 10.74
C LEU A 41 9.32 2.46 11.99
N ASP A 42 8.66 2.98 13.01
CA ASP A 42 9.29 3.38 14.27
C ASP A 42 9.93 2.18 15.01
N ASP A 43 9.27 1.04 15.04
CA ASP A 43 9.80 -0.19 15.64
C ASP A 43 11.05 -0.74 14.91
N GLN A 44 11.28 -0.32 13.67
CA GLN A 44 12.51 -0.60 12.93
C GLN A 44 13.59 0.48 13.13
N GLY A 45 13.31 1.48 13.96
CA GLY A 45 14.25 2.55 14.31
C GLY A 45 14.35 3.66 13.27
N HIS A 46 13.36 3.81 12.39
CA HIS A 46 13.34 4.91 11.44
C HIS A 46 12.87 6.21 12.09
N PRO A 47 13.49 7.36 11.74
CA PRO A 47 12.97 8.68 12.10
C PRO A 47 11.66 8.96 11.35
N GLU A 48 10.87 9.95 11.83
CA GLU A 48 9.55 10.31 11.26
C GLU A 48 9.58 10.77 9.79
N ARG A 49 10.72 10.59 9.15
CA ARG A 49 10.96 10.87 7.73
C ARG A 49 11.94 9.83 7.19
N VAL A 50 11.54 9.12 6.13
CA VAL A 50 12.37 8.09 5.52
C VAL A 50 12.16 8.02 4.01
N ALA A 51 13.19 7.64 3.26
CA ALA A 51 13.06 7.33 1.85
C ALA A 51 12.40 5.94 1.69
N LEU A 52 11.20 5.90 1.13
CA LEU A 52 10.57 4.68 0.67
C LEU A 52 11.05 4.38 -0.75
N GLN A 53 11.79 3.31 -0.91
CA GLN A 53 12.21 2.82 -2.24
C GLN A 53 11.05 2.07 -2.89
N ILE A 54 10.75 2.41 -4.14
CA ILE A 54 9.71 1.75 -4.93
C ILE A 54 10.35 1.05 -6.11
N ASP A 55 9.95 -0.19 -6.37
CA ASP A 55 10.35 -0.95 -7.55
C ASP A 55 9.16 -1.74 -8.15
N GLY A 56 9.42 -2.41 -9.27
CA GLY A 56 8.43 -3.17 -10.03
C GLY A 56 7.94 -2.43 -11.27
N ILE A 57 6.68 -1.96 -11.29
CA ILE A 57 6.14 -1.21 -12.45
C ILE A 57 6.84 0.12 -12.72
N GLN A 58 7.40 0.71 -11.70
CA GLN A 58 8.25 1.90 -11.75
C GLN A 58 9.38 1.75 -10.73
N SER A 59 10.51 2.45 -10.96
CA SER A 59 11.61 2.54 -10.00
C SER A 59 11.82 4.00 -9.62
N CYS A 60 11.53 4.32 -8.35
CA CYS A 60 11.70 5.67 -7.80
C CYS A 60 11.87 5.63 -6.29
N ALA A 61 12.17 6.78 -5.69
CA ALA A 61 12.14 6.97 -4.25
C ALA A 61 11.12 8.07 -3.91
N ILE A 62 10.38 7.86 -2.83
CA ILE A 62 9.40 8.81 -2.28
C ILE A 62 9.80 9.07 -0.83
N GLU A 63 9.79 10.32 -0.40
CA GLU A 63 9.93 10.64 1.01
C GLU A 63 8.61 10.36 1.73
N LEU A 64 8.64 9.45 2.70
CA LEU A 64 7.49 9.11 3.53
C LEU A 64 7.66 9.78 4.90
N GLN A 65 6.62 10.49 5.37
CA GLN A 65 6.61 11.18 6.64
C GLN A 65 5.42 10.73 7.49
N TRP A 66 5.56 10.81 8.82
CA TRP A 66 4.49 10.56 9.79
C TRP A 66 4.68 11.40 11.05
N ASN A 67 3.66 11.49 11.88
CA ASN A 67 3.76 12.14 13.18
C ASN A 67 4.35 11.18 14.21
N ALA A 68 5.03 11.72 15.20
CA ALA A 68 5.52 10.94 16.34
C ALA A 68 4.38 10.13 16.96
N ILE A 69 4.69 8.89 17.32
CA ILE A 69 3.75 7.97 17.95
C ILE A 69 3.95 7.95 19.46
N ASP A 70 2.86 7.86 20.19
CA ASP A 70 2.84 7.75 21.66
C ASP A 70 2.62 6.30 22.13
N ASP A 71 2.67 6.09 23.43
CA ASP A 71 2.45 4.79 24.06
C ASP A 71 1.05 4.23 23.81
N THR A 72 0.04 5.08 23.62
CA THR A 72 -1.33 4.65 23.35
C THR A 72 -1.39 4.04 21.96
N ILE A 73 -0.85 4.73 20.97
CA ILE A 73 -0.77 4.22 19.57
C ILE A 73 -0.01 2.90 19.53
N ARG A 74 1.13 2.78 20.24
CA ARG A 74 1.91 1.52 20.31
C ARG A 74 1.08 0.38 20.88
N ARG A 75 0.36 0.59 21.98
CA ARG A 75 -0.45 -0.44 22.65
C ARG A 75 -1.62 -0.90 21.79
N PHE A 76 -2.28 0.01 21.05
CA PHE A 76 -3.37 -0.34 20.14
C PHE A 76 -2.88 -1.09 18.90
N ASN A 77 -1.61 -0.93 18.53
CA ASN A 77 -0.96 -1.64 17.42
C ASN A 77 0.01 -2.74 17.92
N ALA A 78 -0.22 -3.31 19.10
CA ALA A 78 0.65 -4.32 19.72
C ALA A 78 0.65 -5.67 18.96
N ASP A 79 -0.43 -6.01 18.25
CA ASP A 79 -0.44 -7.15 17.34
C ASP A 79 0.37 -6.81 16.09
N GLN A 80 1.59 -7.32 16.06
CA GLN A 80 2.54 -7.01 14.99
C GLN A 80 2.10 -7.49 13.62
N GLU A 81 1.35 -8.59 13.53
CA GLU A 81 0.86 -9.12 12.27
C GLU A 81 -0.22 -8.19 11.69
N VAL A 82 -1.20 -7.84 12.49
CA VAL A 82 -2.28 -6.89 12.14
C VAL A 82 -1.71 -5.52 11.80
N ALA A 83 -0.80 -4.99 12.61
CA ALA A 83 -0.16 -3.69 12.35
C ALA A 83 0.64 -3.70 11.02
N THR A 84 1.34 -4.81 10.73
CA THR A 84 2.09 -4.94 9.48
C THR A 84 1.17 -4.99 8.26
N GLU A 85 0.03 -5.70 8.35
CA GLU A 85 -0.97 -5.75 7.29
C GLU A 85 -1.59 -4.36 7.05
N TYR A 86 -2.10 -3.72 8.11
CA TYR A 86 -2.76 -2.41 7.99
C TYR A 86 -1.78 -1.30 7.58
N GLY A 87 -0.56 -1.33 8.08
CA GLY A 87 0.48 -0.41 7.65
C GLY A 87 0.78 -0.52 6.15
N ALA A 88 0.85 -1.75 5.64
CA ALA A 88 1.03 -1.99 4.21
C ALA A 88 -0.17 -1.48 3.38
N TYR A 89 -1.41 -1.65 3.87
CA TYR A 89 -2.60 -1.08 3.22
C TYR A 89 -2.51 0.45 3.11
N GLY A 90 -2.08 1.12 4.18
CA GLY A 90 -1.91 2.57 4.18
C GLY A 90 -0.88 3.04 3.15
N ILE A 91 0.30 2.42 3.14
CA ILE A 91 1.33 2.77 2.15
C ILE A 91 0.86 2.49 0.73
N ALA A 92 0.24 1.33 0.47
CA ALA A 92 -0.31 1.02 -0.85
C ALA A 92 -1.35 2.05 -1.30
N ALA A 93 -2.26 2.49 -0.41
CA ALA A 93 -3.26 3.52 -0.71
C ALA A 93 -2.66 4.88 -1.08
N LEU A 94 -1.49 5.22 -0.52
CA LEU A 94 -0.78 6.45 -0.85
C LEU A 94 -0.04 6.39 -2.19
N ILE A 95 0.59 5.25 -2.49
CA ILE A 95 1.48 5.15 -3.66
C ILE A 95 0.75 4.73 -4.95
N MET A 96 -0.31 3.90 -4.87
CA MET A 96 -1.03 3.40 -6.06
C MET A 96 -1.53 4.52 -6.97
N PRO A 97 -2.17 5.61 -6.47
CA PRO A 97 -2.62 6.71 -7.31
C PRO A 97 -1.50 7.41 -8.07
N ARG A 98 -0.29 7.40 -7.53
CA ARG A 98 0.87 8.07 -8.14
C ARG A 98 1.58 7.22 -9.19
N LEU A 99 1.50 5.91 -9.04
CA LEU A 99 2.23 4.98 -9.91
C LEU A 99 1.38 4.48 -11.08
N THR A 100 0.04 4.50 -10.95
CA THR A 100 -0.84 3.79 -11.89
C THR A 100 -2.05 4.58 -12.37
N ASN A 101 -2.32 5.77 -11.87
CA ASN A 101 -3.60 6.49 -12.05
C ASN A 101 -4.84 5.69 -11.57
N LEU A 102 -4.63 4.64 -10.76
CA LEU A 102 -5.69 3.86 -10.13
C LEU A 102 -5.69 4.11 -8.63
N THR A 103 -6.87 4.14 -8.04
CA THR A 103 -7.07 4.35 -6.60
C THR A 103 -7.93 3.25 -6.00
N ILE A 104 -7.77 2.99 -4.71
CA ILE A 104 -8.63 2.07 -3.96
C ILE A 104 -10.04 2.68 -3.88
N ILE A 105 -11.03 1.93 -4.32
CA ILE A 105 -12.44 2.34 -4.34
C ILE A 105 -13.32 1.52 -3.41
N GLU A 106 -12.93 0.28 -3.13
CA GLU A 106 -13.75 -0.66 -2.36
C GLU A 106 -12.86 -1.75 -1.76
N ARG A 107 -13.18 -2.19 -0.54
CA ARG A 107 -12.58 -3.40 0.04
C ARG A 107 -13.25 -4.63 -0.57
N SER A 108 -12.45 -5.61 -0.97
CA SER A 108 -12.98 -6.88 -1.48
C SER A 108 -13.70 -7.66 -0.40
N VAL A 109 -14.82 -8.28 -0.76
CA VAL A 109 -15.49 -9.24 0.12
C VAL A 109 -14.70 -10.55 0.06
N LYS A 110 -14.11 -10.95 1.19
CA LYS A 110 -13.42 -12.24 1.31
C LYS A 110 -14.44 -13.38 1.18
N GLY A 111 -14.55 -13.93 -0.01
CA GLY A 111 -15.38 -15.11 -0.31
C GLY A 111 -14.57 -16.17 -1.05
N LYS A 112 -15.10 -17.37 -1.20
CA LYS A 112 -14.45 -18.45 -1.95
C LYS A 112 -14.16 -17.99 -3.39
N GLY A 113 -12.89 -17.87 -3.74
CA GLY A 113 -12.43 -17.55 -5.10
C GLY A 113 -11.93 -16.11 -5.35
N PHE A 114 -12.04 -15.19 -4.38
CA PHE A 114 -11.53 -13.84 -4.50
C PHE A 114 -10.34 -13.68 -3.52
N GLY A 115 -9.14 -13.87 -4.03
CA GLY A 115 -7.90 -13.83 -3.24
C GLY A 115 -7.21 -12.46 -3.24
N PHE A 116 -7.97 -11.33 -3.19
CA PHE A 116 -7.40 -9.98 -3.19
C PHE A 116 -8.11 -9.09 -2.16
N ASP A 117 -7.45 -7.97 -1.79
CA ASP A 117 -7.90 -7.10 -0.70
C ASP A 117 -8.82 -5.96 -1.16
N PHE A 118 -8.54 -5.35 -2.31
CA PHE A 118 -9.22 -4.14 -2.76
C PHE A 118 -9.54 -4.15 -4.26
N TRP A 119 -10.62 -3.42 -4.60
CA TRP A 119 -10.90 -3.00 -5.96
C TRP A 119 -10.25 -1.65 -6.23
N LEU A 120 -9.75 -1.49 -7.44
CA LEU A 120 -9.20 -0.25 -7.96
C LEU A 120 -10.11 0.34 -9.05
N GLY A 121 -10.27 1.66 -9.01
CA GLY A 121 -10.93 2.47 -10.04
C GLY A 121 -9.98 3.53 -10.59
N SER A 122 -10.29 4.10 -11.76
CA SER A 122 -9.49 5.15 -12.40
C SER A 122 -9.77 6.51 -11.75
N ILE A 123 -8.72 7.24 -11.38
CA ILE A 123 -8.83 8.60 -10.83
C ILE A 123 -9.37 9.58 -11.88
N ASN A 124 -9.07 9.35 -13.15
CA ASN A 124 -9.38 10.28 -14.24
C ASN A 124 -10.82 10.17 -14.77
N GLU A 125 -11.64 9.29 -14.23
CA GLU A 125 -13.02 9.10 -14.66
C GLU A 125 -13.99 9.82 -13.72
N LYS A 126 -15.14 10.26 -14.30
CA LYS A 126 -16.16 11.03 -13.59
C LYS A 126 -16.70 10.36 -12.34
N ASP A 127 -16.62 9.03 -12.27
CA ASP A 127 -17.15 8.24 -11.17
C ASP A 127 -16.30 6.98 -10.91
N PRO A 128 -15.11 7.15 -10.28
CA PRO A 128 -14.19 6.05 -10.03
C PRO A 128 -14.79 4.98 -9.11
N LEU A 129 -15.77 5.33 -8.25
CA LEU A 129 -16.35 4.41 -7.28
C LEU A 129 -17.15 3.26 -7.90
N PHE A 130 -17.66 3.44 -9.12
CA PHE A 130 -18.47 2.43 -9.82
C PHE A 130 -17.68 1.59 -10.82
N GLN A 131 -16.35 1.75 -10.87
CA GLN A 131 -15.51 1.11 -11.88
C GLN A 131 -14.51 0.17 -11.25
N ARG A 132 -14.81 -1.09 -11.14
CA ARG A 132 -13.90 -2.15 -10.71
C ARG A 132 -12.92 -2.52 -11.84
N LYS A 133 -11.97 -1.61 -12.13
CA LYS A 133 -11.02 -1.75 -13.25
C LYS A 133 -9.89 -2.72 -13.00
N ALA A 134 -9.44 -2.82 -11.76
CA ALA A 134 -8.38 -3.74 -11.38
C ALA A 134 -8.57 -4.23 -9.94
N ARG A 135 -7.81 -5.25 -9.58
CA ARG A 135 -7.73 -5.85 -8.24
C ARG A 135 -6.40 -5.49 -7.61
N LEU A 136 -6.36 -5.33 -6.31
CA LEU A 136 -5.14 -5.10 -5.55
C LEU A 136 -5.06 -6.10 -4.40
N GLU A 137 -3.97 -6.84 -4.34
CA GLU A 137 -3.55 -7.65 -3.21
C GLU A 137 -2.36 -6.97 -2.54
N VAL A 138 -2.42 -6.78 -1.24
CA VAL A 138 -1.37 -6.12 -0.46
C VAL A 138 -0.78 -7.09 0.55
N SER A 139 0.50 -6.96 0.83
CA SER A 139 1.16 -7.73 1.88
C SER A 139 2.24 -6.90 2.55
N GLY A 140 2.27 -6.92 3.88
CA GLY A 140 3.34 -6.36 4.68
C GLY A 140 4.42 -7.37 5.03
N ILE A 141 5.64 -6.90 5.19
CA ILE A 141 6.79 -7.60 5.76
C ILE A 141 7.39 -6.68 6.81
N ARG A 142 7.35 -7.09 8.09
CA ARG A 142 7.87 -6.26 9.19
C ARG A 142 9.35 -6.01 9.05
N LYS A 143 10.11 -7.06 8.75
CA LYS A 143 11.53 -7.03 8.44
C LYS A 143 11.89 -8.24 7.58
N GLY A 144 12.55 -8.02 6.46
CA GLY A 144 12.87 -9.12 5.56
C GLY A 144 13.96 -8.80 4.56
N SER A 145 14.44 -9.84 3.90
CA SER A 145 15.42 -9.73 2.81
C SER A 145 14.73 -9.53 1.46
N GLU A 146 15.50 -9.16 0.46
CA GLU A 146 15.07 -9.08 -0.93
C GLU A 146 14.48 -10.41 -1.44
N SER A 147 15.07 -11.55 -1.04
CA SER A 147 14.56 -12.87 -1.40
C SER A 147 13.20 -13.17 -0.77
N LEU A 148 12.97 -12.72 0.48
CA LEU A 148 11.66 -12.84 1.12
C LEU A 148 10.61 -11.99 0.42
N MET A 149 10.97 -10.76 0.04
CA MET A 149 10.07 -9.88 -0.72
C MET A 149 9.69 -10.53 -2.07
N GLN A 150 10.65 -11.05 -2.81
CA GLN A 150 10.38 -11.74 -4.08
C GLN A 150 9.52 -12.99 -3.89
N SER A 151 9.79 -13.79 -2.85
CA SER A 151 8.97 -14.97 -2.50
C SER A 151 7.53 -14.56 -2.19
N ARG A 152 7.33 -13.47 -1.43
CA ARG A 152 6.02 -12.94 -1.10
C ARG A 152 5.26 -12.48 -2.34
N VAL A 153 5.90 -11.76 -3.26
CA VAL A 153 5.31 -11.37 -4.54
C VAL A 153 4.84 -12.61 -5.31
N ASN A 154 5.70 -13.62 -5.45
CA ASN A 154 5.35 -14.84 -6.18
C ASN A 154 4.18 -15.59 -5.54
N MET A 155 4.13 -15.63 -4.20
CA MET A 155 3.01 -16.23 -3.46
C MET A 155 1.70 -15.48 -3.74
N LYS A 156 1.73 -14.15 -3.69
CA LYS A 156 0.56 -13.30 -3.90
C LYS A 156 0.07 -13.33 -5.35
N LEU A 157 0.96 -13.41 -6.34
CA LEU A 157 0.60 -13.63 -7.74
C LEU A 157 -0.17 -14.94 -7.94
N ARG A 158 0.23 -16.03 -7.26
CA ARG A 158 -0.53 -17.28 -7.28
C ARG A 158 -1.88 -17.16 -6.57
N GLN A 159 -1.92 -16.44 -5.44
CA GLN A 159 -3.15 -16.25 -4.67
C GLN A 159 -4.25 -15.55 -5.47
N ILE A 160 -3.93 -14.54 -6.28
CA ILE A 160 -4.93 -13.81 -7.07
C ILE A 160 -5.29 -14.50 -8.39
N SER A 161 -4.54 -15.54 -8.83
CA SER A 161 -4.75 -16.21 -10.12
C SER A 161 -6.19 -16.71 -10.37
N PRO A 162 -6.92 -17.26 -9.38
CA PRO A 162 -8.29 -17.71 -9.60
C PRO A 162 -9.26 -16.62 -10.07
N SER A 163 -8.93 -15.35 -9.87
CA SER A 163 -9.74 -14.22 -10.29
C SER A 163 -9.19 -13.46 -11.52
N ASP A 164 -8.20 -14.00 -12.24
CA ASP A 164 -7.56 -13.33 -13.40
C ASP A 164 -8.53 -13.01 -14.52
N THR A 165 -9.59 -13.82 -14.70
CA THR A 165 -10.65 -13.57 -15.70
C THR A 165 -11.54 -12.37 -15.38
N VAL A 166 -11.52 -11.88 -14.12
CA VAL A 166 -12.42 -10.80 -13.67
C VAL A 166 -11.85 -9.42 -14.04
N ALA A 167 -10.59 -9.16 -13.71
CA ALA A 167 -9.91 -7.89 -13.99
C ALA A 167 -8.39 -8.07 -13.87
N PRO A 168 -7.57 -7.16 -14.43
CA PRO A 168 -6.13 -7.11 -14.16
C PRO A 168 -5.86 -7.05 -12.65
N GLY A 169 -4.72 -7.56 -12.21
CA GLY A 169 -4.32 -7.58 -10.81
C GLY A 169 -3.05 -6.80 -10.53
N TYR A 170 -2.98 -6.18 -9.36
CA TYR A 170 -1.77 -5.58 -8.81
C TYR A 170 -1.41 -6.27 -7.51
N ILE A 171 -0.12 -6.48 -7.30
CA ILE A 171 0.45 -6.92 -6.03
C ILE A 171 1.27 -5.77 -5.47
N ALA A 172 1.00 -5.39 -4.22
CA ALA A 172 1.82 -4.46 -3.47
C ALA A 172 2.43 -5.17 -2.26
N VAL A 173 3.74 -5.31 -2.24
CA VAL A 173 4.49 -5.84 -1.08
C VAL A 173 5.26 -4.69 -0.47
N VAL A 174 5.02 -4.42 0.82
CA VAL A 174 5.67 -3.36 1.60
C VAL A 174 6.55 -3.99 2.65
N GLU A 175 7.82 -3.60 2.70
CA GLU A 175 8.81 -4.01 3.69
C GLU A 175 9.20 -2.80 4.54
N PHE A 176 9.15 -2.95 5.86
CA PHE A 176 9.31 -1.85 6.81
C PHE A 176 10.74 -1.74 7.38
N GLY A 177 11.52 -2.82 7.38
CA GLY A 177 12.87 -2.82 7.95
C GLY A 177 13.87 -2.02 7.12
N THR A 178 13.77 -2.13 5.79
CA THR A 178 14.49 -1.27 4.83
C THR A 178 13.43 -0.66 3.92
N PRO A 179 12.80 0.47 4.30
CA PRO A 179 11.52 0.89 3.74
C PRO A 179 11.45 0.78 2.22
N LYS A 180 10.69 -0.21 1.76
CA LYS A 180 10.61 -0.57 0.35
C LYS A 180 9.21 -1.03 -0.02
N ALA A 181 8.73 -0.63 -1.20
CA ALA A 181 7.50 -1.14 -1.77
C ALA A 181 7.76 -1.71 -3.16
N ARG A 182 7.29 -2.92 -3.42
CA ARG A 182 7.33 -3.53 -4.74
C ARG A 182 5.94 -3.68 -5.30
N ILE A 183 5.70 -3.05 -6.46
CA ILE A 183 4.42 -3.08 -7.15
C ILE A 183 4.57 -3.86 -8.44
N VAL A 184 3.79 -4.93 -8.55
CA VAL A 184 3.80 -5.80 -9.73
C VAL A 184 2.41 -5.84 -10.34
N GLU A 185 2.33 -5.64 -11.66
CA GLU A 185 1.11 -5.81 -12.41
C GLU A 185 1.01 -7.24 -12.94
N LYS A 186 -0.18 -7.82 -12.85
CA LYS A 186 -0.55 -9.08 -13.47
C LYS A 186 -1.62 -8.84 -14.50
N CYS A 187 -1.23 -8.96 -15.77
CA CYS A 187 -2.13 -8.84 -16.89
C CYS A 187 -3.27 -9.88 -16.80
N ARG A 188 -4.41 -9.54 -17.38
CA ARG A 188 -5.53 -10.47 -17.56
C ARG A 188 -5.11 -11.56 -18.54
N THR A 189 -5.28 -12.81 -18.17
CA THR A 189 -5.06 -13.99 -19.04
C THR A 189 -6.35 -14.47 -19.65
#